data_e22735625f70e0ad8b5dd1f7827f7921
#
_entry.id   e22735625f70e0ad8b5dd1f7827f7921
#
_cell.length_a   1.000
_cell.length_b   1.000
_cell.length_c   1.000
_cell.angle_alpha   90.00
_cell.angle_beta   90.00
_cell.angle_gamma   90.00
#
_symmetry.space_group_name_H-M   'P 1'
#
loop_
_entity.id
_entity.type
_entity.pdbx_description
1 polymer ?
#
loop_
_entity_poly.entity_id
_entity_poly.type
_entity_poly.pdbx_seq_one_letter_code
_entity_poly.pdbx_strand_id
1 'polypeptide(L)'
;DLLRLEPGDEIVTSPLTFSTDIAPMVQSGIIPVFADIEPDTYQIDATQMPELIGPRTKAILTPNLCGNCPDWDSIRSIANQHGLKVIEDSCDVLDSWQRGERTGTRSDISVTSFARSHAMTAAGTGGMVGINSEEDLDLCLSLRRWGRRSESYLYGSRKDETAHFGELADGTPYDMVFVFDSIGYNFEPNEIS
;
A
#
# COMPACT_ATOMS: atom_id res chain seq x y z
N ASP A 1 2.53 -3.82 -7.07
CA ASP A 1 2.29 -2.96 -8.24
C ASP A 1 2.69 -1.51 -8.01
N LEU A 2 2.17 -0.80 -6.99
CA LEU A 2 2.50 0.62 -6.73
C LEU A 2 4.00 0.86 -6.59
N LEU A 3 4.71 0.00 -5.92
CA LEU A 3 6.16 0.11 -5.72
C LEU A 3 6.98 -0.39 -6.92
N ARG A 4 6.31 -0.90 -7.96
CA ARG A 4 6.96 -1.44 -9.18
C ARG A 4 8.05 -2.47 -8.87
N LEU A 5 7.78 -3.33 -7.88
CA LEU A 5 8.70 -4.39 -7.46
C LEU A 5 8.75 -5.50 -8.51
N GLU A 6 9.92 -6.11 -8.65
CA GLU A 6 10.16 -7.22 -9.57
C GLU A 6 10.44 -8.52 -8.80
N PRO A 7 10.19 -9.70 -9.40
CA PRO A 7 10.55 -10.96 -8.78
C PRO A 7 12.02 -10.99 -8.38
N GLY A 8 12.30 -11.37 -7.13
CA GLY A 8 13.63 -11.36 -6.53
C GLY A 8 13.95 -10.11 -5.72
N ASP A 9 13.14 -9.03 -5.79
CA ASP A 9 13.23 -7.92 -4.85
C ASP A 9 12.86 -8.39 -3.44
N GLU A 10 13.32 -7.67 -2.44
CA GLU A 10 13.16 -8.02 -1.03
C GLU A 10 12.34 -6.96 -0.29
N ILE A 11 11.49 -7.42 0.64
CA ILE A 11 10.80 -6.56 1.61
C ILE A 11 11.14 -7.04 3.02
N VAL A 12 11.68 -6.15 3.86
CA VAL A 12 11.86 -6.43 5.28
C VAL A 12 10.51 -6.38 5.98
N THR A 13 10.18 -7.41 6.74
CA THR A 13 8.89 -7.56 7.40
C THR A 13 8.99 -8.33 8.72
N SER A 14 7.90 -8.35 9.49
CA SER A 14 7.79 -9.12 10.73
C SER A 14 7.35 -10.56 10.46
N PRO A 15 7.90 -11.57 11.17
CA PRO A 15 7.35 -12.92 11.15
C PRO A 15 6.00 -13.02 11.87
N LEU A 16 5.70 -12.09 12.77
CA LEU A 16 4.43 -11.99 13.48
C LEU A 16 3.54 -10.95 12.78
N THR A 17 2.80 -11.40 11.79
CA THR A 17 1.88 -10.60 11.00
C THR A 17 0.76 -11.46 10.44
N PHE A 18 -0.26 -10.85 9.87
CA PHE A 18 -1.30 -11.61 9.18
C PHE A 18 -0.80 -12.11 7.82
N SER A 19 -1.28 -13.27 7.39
CA SER A 19 -0.80 -13.93 6.16
C SER A 19 -0.97 -13.08 4.90
N THR A 20 -1.88 -12.12 4.88
CA THR A 20 -2.10 -11.23 3.74
C THR A 20 -1.01 -10.17 3.55
N ASP A 21 -0.14 -9.94 4.53
CA ASP A 21 1.08 -9.17 4.34
C ASP A 21 2.13 -9.95 3.55
N ILE A 22 2.18 -11.27 3.76
CA ILE A 22 3.21 -12.14 3.16
C ILE A 22 2.77 -12.75 1.83
N ALA A 23 1.51 -13.16 1.73
CA ALA A 23 1.02 -13.88 0.57
C ALA A 23 1.20 -13.13 -0.78
N PRO A 24 0.90 -11.83 -0.88
CA PRO A 24 1.13 -11.07 -2.12
C PRO A 24 2.59 -11.00 -2.52
N MET A 25 3.51 -10.91 -1.54
CA MET A 25 4.96 -10.94 -1.81
C MET A 25 5.33 -12.25 -2.49
N VAL A 26 4.99 -13.37 -1.87
CA VAL A 26 5.32 -14.72 -2.38
C VAL A 26 4.67 -14.97 -3.74
N GLN A 27 3.42 -14.58 -3.92
CA GLN A 27 2.69 -14.73 -5.19
C GLN A 27 3.32 -13.92 -6.33
N SER A 28 3.95 -12.78 -6.01
CA SER A 28 4.64 -11.91 -6.97
C SER A 28 6.13 -12.23 -7.11
N GLY A 29 6.63 -13.27 -6.45
CA GLY A 29 8.05 -13.63 -6.46
C GLY A 29 8.94 -12.69 -5.65
N ILE A 30 8.35 -11.84 -4.80
CA ILE A 30 9.07 -10.97 -3.86
C ILE A 30 9.48 -11.79 -2.64
N ILE A 31 10.64 -11.52 -2.11
CA ILE A 31 11.25 -12.27 -1.01
C ILE A 31 10.97 -11.54 0.31
N PRO A 32 10.17 -12.10 1.23
CA PRO A 32 10.06 -11.55 2.59
C PRO A 32 11.35 -11.84 3.36
N VAL A 33 11.95 -10.80 3.92
CA VAL A 33 13.12 -10.87 4.82
C VAL A 33 12.63 -10.55 6.22
N PHE A 34 12.74 -11.49 7.14
CA PHE A 34 12.15 -11.37 8.46
C PHE A 34 13.12 -10.74 9.47
N ALA A 35 12.73 -9.61 10.07
CA ALA A 35 13.28 -9.11 11.32
C ALA A 35 12.44 -9.64 12.48
N ASP A 36 13.08 -10.11 13.53
CA ASP A 36 12.36 -10.64 14.70
C ASP A 36 11.57 -9.55 15.43
N ILE A 37 10.82 -9.93 16.42
CA ILE A 37 9.99 -9.04 17.23
C ILE A 37 10.61 -8.72 18.58
N GLU A 38 10.25 -7.59 19.15
CA GLU A 38 10.49 -7.26 20.54
C GLU A 38 9.58 -8.11 21.44
N PRO A 39 10.11 -8.85 22.43
CA PRO A 39 9.32 -9.79 23.22
C PRO A 39 8.25 -9.10 24.10
N ASP A 40 8.46 -7.85 24.47
CA ASP A 40 7.55 -7.11 25.35
C ASP A 40 6.41 -6.41 24.61
N THR A 41 6.62 -6.06 23.33
CA THR A 41 5.68 -5.29 22.53
C THR A 41 5.04 -6.11 21.41
N TYR A 42 5.67 -7.20 21.02
CA TYR A 42 5.36 -8.03 19.84
C TYR A 42 5.47 -7.27 18.50
N GLN A 43 6.00 -6.04 18.53
CA GLN A 43 6.26 -5.27 17.32
C GLN A 43 7.61 -5.66 16.72
N ILE A 44 7.80 -5.39 15.43
CA ILE A 44 9.07 -5.64 14.75
C ILE A 44 10.22 -4.91 15.43
N ASP A 45 11.33 -5.60 15.66
CA ASP A 45 12.54 -5.00 16.22
C ASP A 45 13.30 -4.22 15.14
N ALA A 46 13.11 -2.91 15.14
CA ALA A 46 13.76 -2.03 14.18
C ALA A 46 15.31 -2.06 14.27
N THR A 47 15.88 -2.46 15.40
CA THR A 47 17.34 -2.51 15.58
C THR A 47 18.01 -3.57 14.71
N GLN A 48 17.29 -4.60 14.31
CA GLN A 48 17.78 -5.68 13.44
C GLN A 48 17.77 -5.33 11.96
N MET A 49 16.95 -4.36 11.54
CA MET A 49 16.73 -4.05 10.12
C MET A 49 18.00 -3.67 9.34
N PRO A 50 18.94 -2.87 9.89
CA PRO A 50 20.14 -2.47 9.13
C PRO A 50 20.99 -3.65 8.65
N GLU A 51 21.02 -4.75 9.41
CA GLU A 51 21.79 -5.96 9.04
C GLU A 51 21.07 -6.81 7.97
N LEU A 52 19.76 -6.63 7.82
CA LEU A 52 18.91 -7.37 6.89
C LEU A 52 18.74 -6.66 5.55
N ILE A 53 19.09 -5.37 5.48
CA ILE A 53 18.95 -4.55 4.27
C ILE A 53 20.10 -4.83 3.31
N GLY A 54 19.76 -5.28 2.10
CA GLY A 54 20.69 -5.55 1.02
C GLY A 54 20.36 -4.79 -0.27
N PRO A 55 21.14 -5.00 -1.35
CA PRO A 55 20.94 -4.30 -2.64
C PRO A 55 19.58 -4.56 -3.28
N ARG A 56 18.92 -5.67 -2.94
CA ARG A 56 17.60 -6.05 -3.44
C ARG A 56 16.46 -5.57 -2.55
N THR A 57 16.75 -5.07 -1.36
CA THR A 57 15.71 -4.55 -0.47
C THR A 57 15.13 -3.27 -1.02
N LYS A 58 13.80 -3.20 -1.15
CA LYS A 58 13.07 -2.09 -1.73
C LYS A 58 12.12 -1.42 -0.75
N ALA A 59 11.63 -2.17 0.22
CA ALA A 59 10.64 -1.66 1.16
C ALA A 59 10.75 -2.33 2.53
N ILE A 60 10.10 -1.70 3.50
CA ILE A 60 9.78 -2.25 4.80
C ILE A 60 8.25 -2.31 4.90
N LEU A 61 7.70 -3.46 5.30
CA LEU A 61 6.27 -3.62 5.58
C LEU A 61 6.11 -4.16 7.00
N THR A 62 5.30 -3.49 7.82
CA THR A 62 5.01 -3.99 9.17
C THR A 62 3.62 -3.55 9.63
N PRO A 63 2.92 -4.39 10.42
CA PRO A 63 1.64 -4.03 11.00
C PRO A 63 1.80 -3.20 12.28
N ASN A 64 0.75 -2.45 12.59
CA ASN A 64 0.44 -1.98 13.93
C ASN A 64 -0.29 -3.12 14.67
N LEU A 65 0.45 -4.15 15.05
CA LEU A 65 -0.10 -5.42 15.51
C LEU A 65 -0.92 -5.26 16.80
N CYS A 66 -2.14 -5.78 16.80
CA CYS A 66 -3.07 -5.75 17.93
C CYS A 66 -3.33 -4.33 18.48
N GLY A 67 -3.23 -3.32 17.63
CA GLY A 67 -3.45 -1.92 18.01
C GLY A 67 -2.27 -1.23 18.67
N ASN A 68 -1.12 -1.90 18.80
CA ASN A 68 0.13 -1.30 19.25
C ASN A 68 0.99 -0.89 18.04
N CYS A 69 1.85 0.11 18.18
CA CYS A 69 2.68 0.62 17.11
C CYS A 69 4.15 0.20 17.28
N PRO A 70 4.84 -0.23 16.22
CA PRO A 70 6.29 -0.35 16.22
C PRO A 70 6.96 1.03 16.35
N ASP A 71 8.27 1.08 16.52
CA ASP A 71 9.00 2.36 16.52
C ASP A 71 9.08 2.96 15.10
N TRP A 72 7.99 3.64 14.70
CA TRP A 72 7.86 4.26 13.39
C TRP A 72 8.94 5.31 13.11
N ASP A 73 9.47 6.00 14.12
CA ASP A 73 10.53 7.00 13.91
C ASP A 73 11.83 6.31 13.50
N SER A 74 12.19 5.22 14.17
CA SER A 74 13.36 4.41 13.80
C SER A 74 13.19 3.77 12.43
N ILE A 75 12.03 3.17 12.14
CA ILE A 75 11.72 2.56 10.84
C ILE A 75 11.84 3.60 9.72
N ARG A 76 11.23 4.78 9.89
CA ARG A 76 11.30 5.86 8.88
C ARG A 76 12.74 6.36 8.68
N SER A 77 13.51 6.49 9.79
CA SER A 77 14.90 6.89 9.71
C SER A 77 15.76 5.88 8.92
N ILE A 78 15.60 4.59 9.21
CA ILE A 78 16.29 3.51 8.50
C ILE A 78 15.90 3.51 7.03
N ALA A 79 14.61 3.58 6.74
CA ALA A 79 14.13 3.60 5.36
C ALA A 79 14.70 4.80 4.56
N ASN A 80 14.77 5.99 5.17
CA ASN A 80 15.37 7.16 4.53
C ASN A 80 16.87 7.00 4.25
N GLN A 81 17.62 6.40 5.18
CA GLN A 81 19.06 6.15 5.02
C GLN A 81 19.36 5.20 3.86
N HIS A 82 18.47 4.25 3.62
CA HIS A 82 18.65 3.22 2.60
C HIS A 82 17.80 3.45 1.34
N GLY A 83 17.04 4.54 1.26
CA GLY A 83 16.18 4.84 0.11
C GLY A 83 15.01 3.87 -0.07
N LEU A 84 14.51 3.29 1.04
CA LEU A 84 13.43 2.31 1.04
C LEU A 84 12.06 2.98 1.18
N LYS A 85 11.05 2.31 0.63
CA LYS A 85 9.64 2.64 0.88
C LYS A 85 9.15 1.99 2.18
N VAL A 86 8.17 2.61 2.82
CA VAL A 86 7.54 2.09 4.03
C VAL A 86 6.06 1.84 3.77
N ILE A 87 5.63 0.61 4.04
CA ILE A 87 4.23 0.18 3.99
C ILE A 87 3.79 -0.10 5.43
N GLU A 88 2.75 0.57 5.85
CA GLU A 88 2.13 0.41 7.17
C GLU A 88 0.82 -0.35 7.04
N ASP A 89 0.72 -1.52 7.69
CA ASP A 89 -0.55 -2.18 7.87
C ASP A 89 -1.24 -1.68 9.15
N SER A 90 -2.29 -0.92 8.96
CA SER A 90 -3.13 -0.33 10.02
C SER A 90 -4.48 -1.02 10.16
N CYS A 91 -4.59 -2.31 9.80
CA CYS A 91 -5.85 -3.06 9.89
C CYS A 91 -6.35 -3.21 11.33
N ASP A 92 -5.44 -3.29 12.30
CA ASP A 92 -5.76 -3.47 13.73
C ASP A 92 -5.86 -2.15 14.51
N VAL A 93 -5.66 -1.00 13.87
CA VAL A 93 -5.72 0.31 14.54
C VAL A 93 -6.79 1.22 13.95
N LEU A 94 -7.37 2.04 14.84
CA LEU A 94 -8.31 3.09 14.48
C LEU A 94 -7.94 4.36 15.26
N ASP A 95 -7.58 5.44 14.52
CA ASP A 95 -7.20 6.74 15.07
C ASP A 95 -6.09 6.64 16.15
N SER A 96 -5.06 5.87 15.87
CA SER A 96 -3.93 5.70 16.78
C SER A 96 -2.88 6.80 16.61
N TRP A 97 -2.21 7.10 17.72
CA TRP A 97 -1.18 8.15 17.79
C TRP A 97 0.09 7.61 18.43
N GLN A 98 1.22 7.91 17.85
CA GLN A 98 2.52 7.62 18.43
C GLN A 98 3.39 8.87 18.42
N ARG A 99 3.88 9.30 19.60
CA ARG A 99 4.76 10.47 19.76
C ARG A 99 4.22 11.73 19.09
N GLY A 100 2.90 11.97 19.19
CA GLY A 100 2.23 13.17 18.66
C GLY A 100 1.88 13.13 17.18
N GLU A 101 2.16 12.04 16.48
CA GLU A 101 1.81 11.83 15.08
C GLU A 101 0.80 10.69 14.93
N ARG A 102 -0.11 10.82 13.99
CA ARG A 102 -1.07 9.75 13.65
C ARG A 102 -0.37 8.60 12.93
N THR A 103 -0.88 7.39 13.11
CA THR A 103 -0.54 6.26 12.24
C THR A 103 -0.82 6.62 10.78
N GLY A 104 -0.01 6.09 9.85
CA GLY A 104 -0.05 6.41 8.43
C GLY A 104 0.79 7.62 8.01
N THR A 105 1.20 8.51 8.94
CA THR A 105 1.94 9.72 8.56
C THR A 105 3.43 9.47 8.30
N ARG A 106 3.99 8.39 8.84
CA ARG A 106 5.41 8.02 8.68
C ARG A 106 5.65 6.98 7.58
N SER A 107 4.59 6.50 6.95
CA SER A 107 4.65 5.56 5.84
C SER A 107 4.47 6.24 4.49
N ASP A 108 4.96 5.61 3.41
CA ASP A 108 4.68 6.03 2.03
C ASP A 108 3.28 5.54 1.61
N ILE A 109 2.92 4.35 2.07
CA ILE A 109 1.64 3.69 1.83
C ILE A 109 1.12 3.16 3.17
N SER A 110 -0.14 3.42 3.48
CA SER A 110 -0.83 2.80 4.61
C SER A 110 -2.06 2.04 4.12
N VAL A 111 -2.36 0.91 4.75
CA VAL A 111 -3.52 0.10 4.42
C VAL A 111 -4.37 -0.15 5.67
N THR A 112 -5.69 -0.22 5.49
CA THR A 112 -6.61 -0.67 6.53
C THR A 112 -7.69 -1.55 5.93
N SER A 113 -8.28 -2.39 6.74
CA SER A 113 -9.31 -3.36 6.34
C SER A 113 -10.65 -3.04 6.98
N PHE A 114 -11.71 -3.25 6.21
CA PHE A 114 -13.09 -3.16 6.68
C PHE A 114 -13.75 -4.54 6.79
N ALA A 115 -12.93 -5.59 6.89
CA ALA A 115 -13.42 -6.93 7.17
C ALA A 115 -14.09 -7.01 8.55
N ARG A 116 -14.98 -7.94 8.73
CA ARG A 116 -15.81 -8.07 9.95
C ARG A 116 -15.05 -8.24 11.27
N SER A 117 -13.77 -8.61 11.22
CA SER A 117 -12.90 -8.81 12.38
C SER A 117 -12.21 -7.53 12.84
N HIS A 118 -12.28 -6.45 12.08
CA HIS A 118 -11.61 -5.19 12.37
C HIS A 118 -12.53 -4.19 13.07
N ALA A 119 -11.94 -3.08 13.59
CA ALA A 119 -12.65 -2.06 14.36
C ALA A 119 -13.74 -1.33 13.55
N MET A 120 -13.49 -1.12 12.25
CA MET A 120 -14.50 -0.63 11.31
C MET A 120 -14.80 -1.70 10.27
N THR A 121 -16.08 -1.80 9.89
CA THR A 121 -16.50 -2.76 8.85
C THR A 121 -17.37 -2.05 7.81
N ALA A 122 -17.21 -2.46 6.55
CA ALA A 122 -18.05 -2.01 5.44
C ALA A 122 -18.88 -3.22 4.96
N ALA A 123 -19.92 -3.54 5.71
CA ALA A 123 -20.75 -4.75 5.51
C ALA A 123 -19.93 -6.06 5.43
N GLY A 124 -18.79 -6.13 6.13
CA GLY A 124 -17.93 -7.32 6.23
C GLY A 124 -16.89 -7.47 5.12
N THR A 125 -16.71 -6.45 4.28
CA THR A 125 -15.76 -6.47 3.15
C THR A 125 -15.18 -5.08 2.90
N GLY A 126 -14.12 -4.98 2.09
CA GLY A 126 -13.51 -3.72 1.71
C GLY A 126 -12.26 -3.39 2.51
N GLY A 127 -11.67 -2.26 2.17
CA GLY A 127 -10.48 -1.69 2.80
C GLY A 127 -10.16 -0.33 2.19
N MET A 128 -9.13 0.30 2.71
CA MET A 128 -8.66 1.60 2.22
C MET A 128 -7.14 1.58 2.10
N VAL A 129 -6.63 2.26 1.08
CA VAL A 129 -5.20 2.54 0.90
C VAL A 129 -4.99 4.03 1.02
N GLY A 130 -4.15 4.45 1.95
CA GLY A 130 -3.67 5.82 2.07
C GLY A 130 -2.37 6.01 1.31
N ILE A 131 -2.29 7.07 0.50
CA ILE A 131 -1.16 7.35 -0.39
C ILE A 131 -0.81 8.83 -0.30
N ASN A 132 0.48 9.15 -0.24
CA ASN A 132 0.97 10.53 -0.12
C ASN A 132 1.50 11.11 -1.45
N SER A 133 1.44 10.36 -2.55
CA SER A 133 1.90 10.77 -3.88
C SER A 133 0.74 10.85 -4.87
N GLU A 134 0.61 11.95 -5.63
CA GLU A 134 -0.42 12.08 -6.66
C GLU A 134 -0.21 11.08 -7.81
N GLU A 135 1.04 10.80 -8.20
CA GLU A 135 1.35 9.80 -9.22
C GLU A 135 0.91 8.41 -8.79
N ASP A 136 1.21 8.04 -7.54
CA ASP A 136 0.81 6.76 -6.96
C ASP A 136 -0.72 6.68 -6.79
N LEU A 137 -1.39 7.81 -6.52
CA LEU A 137 -2.84 7.87 -6.45
C LEU A 137 -3.47 7.53 -7.81
N ASP A 138 -3.01 8.14 -8.90
CA ASP A 138 -3.53 7.87 -10.24
C ASP A 138 -3.35 6.41 -10.64
N LEU A 139 -2.18 5.85 -10.35
CA LEU A 139 -1.91 4.43 -10.59
C LEU A 139 -2.83 3.54 -9.74
N CYS A 140 -3.02 3.86 -8.46
CA CYS A 140 -3.89 3.12 -7.56
C CYS A 140 -5.35 3.13 -8.03
N LEU A 141 -5.85 4.30 -8.43
CA LEU A 141 -7.20 4.46 -8.98
C LEU A 141 -7.39 3.62 -10.24
N SER A 142 -6.42 3.66 -11.14
CA SER A 142 -6.43 2.86 -12.37
C SER A 142 -6.43 1.36 -12.05
N LEU A 143 -5.50 0.90 -11.21
CA LEU A 143 -5.39 -0.51 -10.81
C LEU A 143 -6.65 -1.02 -10.10
N ARG A 144 -7.26 -0.21 -9.24
CA ARG A 144 -8.51 -0.55 -8.55
C ARG A 144 -9.61 -0.91 -9.55
N ARG A 145 -9.63 -0.29 -10.73
CA ARG A 145 -10.67 -0.40 -11.73
C ARG A 145 -10.15 -0.84 -13.09
N TRP A 146 -9.70 -2.08 -13.16
CA TRP A 146 -9.25 -2.81 -14.35
C TRP A 146 -8.11 -2.19 -15.15
N GLY A 147 -7.40 -1.17 -14.65
CA GLY A 147 -6.37 -0.44 -15.37
C GLY A 147 -6.91 0.65 -16.28
N ARG A 148 -8.09 1.20 -16.00
CA ARG A 148 -8.74 2.23 -16.84
C ARG A 148 -8.03 3.58 -16.75
N ARG A 149 -7.80 4.18 -17.90
CA ARG A 149 -7.26 5.53 -18.03
C ARG A 149 -8.19 6.60 -17.45
N SER A 150 -9.49 6.44 -17.57
CA SER A 150 -10.48 7.42 -17.11
C SER A 150 -10.43 7.74 -15.62
N GLU A 151 -9.86 6.86 -14.79
CA GLU A 151 -9.86 7.03 -13.35
C GLU A 151 -9.10 8.27 -12.90
N SER A 152 -7.97 8.62 -13.54
CA SER A 152 -7.23 9.85 -13.26
C SER A 152 -8.02 11.12 -13.59
N TYR A 153 -8.89 11.08 -14.59
CA TYR A 153 -9.77 12.19 -14.97
C TYR A 153 -11.03 12.30 -14.14
N LEU A 154 -11.51 11.21 -13.58
CA LEU A 154 -12.72 11.22 -12.75
C LEU A 154 -12.43 11.52 -11.29
N TYR A 155 -11.33 10.99 -10.75
CA TYR A 155 -11.05 10.98 -9.33
C TYR A 155 -9.60 11.36 -8.96
N GLY A 156 -8.69 11.40 -9.93
CA GLY A 156 -7.26 11.60 -9.73
C GLY A 156 -6.76 13.01 -10.00
N SER A 157 -5.48 13.11 -10.33
CA SER A 157 -4.78 14.39 -10.55
C SER A 157 -5.32 15.20 -11.73
N ARG A 158 -5.98 14.55 -12.68
CA ARG A 158 -6.50 15.14 -13.92
C ARG A 158 -8.01 15.42 -13.89
N LYS A 159 -8.65 15.42 -12.74
CA LYS A 159 -10.12 15.56 -12.58
C LYS A 159 -10.70 16.87 -13.13
N ASP A 160 -9.88 17.91 -13.27
CA ASP A 160 -10.31 19.19 -13.80
C ASP A 160 -10.11 19.33 -15.32
N GLU A 161 -9.56 18.29 -15.97
CA GLU A 161 -9.41 18.24 -17.42
C GLU A 161 -10.69 17.71 -18.08
N THR A 162 -11.12 18.37 -19.16
CA THR A 162 -12.41 18.08 -19.85
C THR A 162 -12.36 16.91 -20.83
N ALA A 163 -11.37 16.06 -20.77
CA ALA A 163 -11.18 14.97 -21.72
C ALA A 163 -12.04 13.74 -21.39
N HIS A 164 -13.29 13.73 -21.84
CA HIS A 164 -14.13 12.53 -21.83
C HIS A 164 -13.87 11.59 -23.01
N PHE A 165 -13.24 12.09 -24.05
CA PHE A 165 -12.90 11.34 -25.27
C PHE A 165 -11.41 11.51 -25.57
N GLY A 166 -10.74 10.38 -25.83
CA GLY A 166 -9.44 10.32 -26.45
C GLY A 166 -9.55 10.04 -27.94
N GLU A 167 -8.42 9.98 -28.62
CA GLU A 167 -8.32 9.55 -30.00
C GLU A 167 -7.50 8.26 -30.07
N LEU A 168 -7.93 7.35 -30.93
CA LEU A 168 -7.13 6.21 -31.33
C LEU A 168 -6.00 6.66 -32.26
N ALA A 169 -5.04 5.77 -32.53
CA ALA A 169 -3.88 6.09 -33.36
C ALA A 169 -4.22 6.57 -34.78
N ASP A 170 -5.41 6.25 -35.26
CA ASP A 170 -5.95 6.67 -36.56
C ASP A 170 -6.79 7.97 -36.50
N GLY A 171 -6.85 8.64 -35.33
CA GLY A 171 -7.63 9.84 -35.10
C GLY A 171 -9.10 9.62 -34.81
N THR A 172 -9.54 8.37 -34.66
CA THR A 172 -10.95 8.07 -34.35
C THR A 172 -11.23 8.47 -32.87
N PRO A 173 -12.28 9.29 -32.61
CA PRO A 173 -12.70 9.58 -31.22
C PRO A 173 -13.10 8.30 -30.48
N TYR A 174 -12.61 8.13 -29.27
CA TYR A 174 -12.86 6.95 -28.43
C TYR A 174 -13.14 7.32 -27.00
N ASP A 175 -14.10 6.65 -26.37
CA ASP A 175 -14.45 6.90 -24.96
C ASP A 175 -13.33 6.41 -24.03
N MET A 176 -12.76 7.32 -23.25
CA MET A 176 -11.67 7.05 -22.30
C MET A 176 -12.02 6.00 -21.25
N VAL A 177 -13.31 5.81 -20.96
CA VAL A 177 -13.78 4.76 -20.03
C VAL A 177 -13.43 3.35 -20.50
N PHE A 178 -13.26 3.16 -21.81
CA PHE A 178 -12.89 1.87 -22.41
C PHE A 178 -11.42 1.79 -22.84
N VAL A 179 -10.59 2.74 -22.40
CA VAL A 179 -9.15 2.70 -22.62
C VAL A 179 -8.48 2.15 -21.36
N PHE A 180 -7.71 1.09 -21.52
CA PHE A 180 -6.99 0.41 -20.44
C PHE A 180 -5.49 0.55 -20.68
N ASP A 181 -4.80 1.20 -19.76
CA ASP A 181 -3.35 1.44 -19.85
C ASP A 181 -2.53 0.34 -19.17
N SER A 182 -3.17 -0.44 -18.32
CA SER A 182 -2.55 -1.54 -17.58
C SER A 182 -3.55 -2.66 -17.31
N ILE A 183 -3.05 -3.78 -16.79
CA ILE A 183 -3.90 -4.83 -16.23
C ILE A 183 -4.14 -4.51 -14.77
N GLY A 184 -5.38 -4.20 -14.42
CA GLY A 184 -5.79 -3.88 -13.06
C GLY A 184 -6.74 -4.92 -12.47
N TYR A 185 -7.28 -4.59 -11.31
CA TYR A 185 -8.16 -5.43 -10.51
C TYR A 185 -9.60 -4.93 -10.56
N ASN A 186 -10.52 -5.69 -10.02
CA ASN A 186 -11.86 -5.25 -9.69
C ASN A 186 -12.00 -5.09 -8.17
N PHE A 187 -11.54 -3.97 -7.64
CA PHE A 187 -11.61 -3.62 -6.23
C PHE A 187 -12.62 -2.49 -5.97
N GLU A 188 -13.66 -2.45 -6.77
CA GLU A 188 -14.78 -1.52 -6.55
C GLU A 188 -15.50 -1.89 -5.24
N PRO A 189 -15.75 -0.91 -4.34
CA PRO A 189 -16.62 -1.15 -3.20
C PRO A 189 -18.04 -1.45 -3.70
N ASN A 190 -18.76 -2.29 -2.98
CA ASN A 190 -20.18 -2.49 -3.28
C ASN A 190 -21.01 -1.30 -2.76
N GLU A 191 -22.24 -1.13 -3.27
CA GLU A 191 -23.11 0.01 -2.94
C GLU A 191 -23.62 0.00 -1.47
N ILE A 192 -23.34 -1.05 -0.71
CA ILE A 192 -23.80 -1.22 0.68
C ILE A 192 -22.66 -0.88 1.67
N SER A 193 -21.40 -0.90 1.24
CA SER A 193 -20.22 -0.66 2.07
C SER A 193 -19.82 0.79 2.21
#